data_59e07d989ccc4705e4b7054fd246b67e
#
_entry.id   59e07d989ccc4705e4b7054fd246b67e
#
_cell.length_a   1.000
_cell.length_b   1.000
_cell.length_c   1.000
_cell.angle_alpha   90.00
_cell.angle_beta   90.00
_cell.angle_gamma   90.00
#
_symmetry.space_group_name_H-M   'P 1'
#
loop_
_entity.id
_entity.type
_entity.pdbx_description
1 polymer ?
#
loop_
_entity_poly.entity_id
_entity_poly.type
_entity_poly.pdbx_seq_one_letter_code
_entity_poly.pdbx_strand_id
1 'polypeptide(L)'
;MNPNLIIHDAPQRTDEWHRARAGVLTASCFDKVLTPAKLELAKGRVTYLYQVAAEAALGYCEELGSSIWMERGTEMEGEAREAYELTQDVTVQPAGLCYLDASRRVGASPDGLVYDGQELVGGLELKCPKAGTHVGYIVADEVPGDYRHQVQGCLYVTGAAWWDFMSYYPGLPLFVKRAYPDPAYFAALDAALPVVLEELDAIMAKIRGEK
;
A
#
# COMPACT_ATOMS: atom_id res chain seq x y z
N MET A 1 -1.34 15.18 -8.53
CA MET A 1 -2.40 14.17 -8.28
C MET A 1 -2.65 13.36 -9.55
N ASN A 2 -2.87 12.06 -9.44
CA ASN A 2 -3.24 11.20 -10.58
C ASN A 2 -4.66 11.55 -11.06
N PRO A 3 -4.86 12.02 -12.30
CA PRO A 3 -6.19 12.43 -12.80
C PRO A 3 -7.15 11.24 -13.00
N ASN A 4 -6.64 10.02 -13.03
CA ASN A 4 -7.42 8.79 -13.22
C ASN A 4 -7.69 8.06 -11.90
N LEU A 5 -7.25 8.61 -10.76
CA LEU A 5 -7.42 8.03 -9.45
C LEU A 5 -8.90 7.78 -9.14
N ILE A 6 -9.22 6.56 -8.71
CA ILE A 6 -10.55 6.20 -8.21
C ILE A 6 -10.39 5.74 -6.76
N ILE A 7 -11.12 6.38 -5.86
CA ILE A 7 -11.15 6.01 -4.44
C ILE A 7 -12.44 5.23 -4.18
N HIS A 8 -12.29 4.05 -3.59
CA HIS A 8 -13.39 3.21 -3.11
C HIS A 8 -13.53 3.41 -1.61
N ASP A 9 -14.69 3.87 -1.16
CA ASP A 9 -14.92 4.35 0.20
C ASP A 9 -15.19 3.24 1.23
N ALA A 10 -15.22 1.96 0.83
CA ALA A 10 -15.43 0.86 1.77
C ALA A 10 -14.36 0.88 2.86
N PRO A 11 -14.74 0.92 4.14
CA PRO A 11 -13.78 0.90 5.24
C PRO A 11 -12.88 -0.34 5.14
N GLN A 12 -11.59 -0.15 5.36
CA GLN A 12 -10.64 -1.26 5.33
C GLN A 12 -11.05 -2.40 6.28
N ARG A 13 -10.72 -3.63 5.90
CA ARG A 13 -11.04 -4.87 6.64
C ARG A 13 -12.53 -5.23 6.68
N THR A 14 -13.41 -4.53 5.95
CA THR A 14 -14.80 -4.97 5.74
C THR A 14 -14.88 -5.98 4.58
N ASP A 15 -15.94 -6.77 4.54
CA ASP A 15 -16.18 -7.69 3.43
C ASP A 15 -16.23 -6.98 2.07
N GLU A 16 -16.77 -5.75 2.06
CA GLU A 16 -16.84 -4.93 0.85
C GLU A 16 -15.44 -4.53 0.37
N TRP A 17 -14.57 -4.11 1.30
CA TRP A 17 -13.19 -3.79 0.99
C TRP A 17 -12.41 -5.04 0.51
N HIS A 18 -12.58 -6.20 1.15
CA HIS A 18 -11.95 -7.45 0.71
C HIS A 18 -12.37 -7.84 -0.71
N ARG A 19 -13.67 -7.67 -1.04
CA ARG A 19 -14.15 -7.90 -2.41
C ARG A 19 -13.58 -6.89 -3.41
N ALA A 20 -13.53 -5.61 -3.04
CA ALA A 20 -12.96 -4.56 -3.89
C ALA A 20 -11.46 -4.78 -4.16
N ARG A 21 -10.74 -5.38 -3.21
CA ARG A 21 -9.31 -5.66 -3.28
C ARG A 21 -8.98 -6.97 -4.02
N ALA A 22 -9.94 -7.89 -4.16
CA ALA A 22 -9.72 -9.19 -4.77
C ALA A 22 -9.26 -9.06 -6.23
N GLY A 23 -8.11 -9.63 -6.55
CA GLY A 23 -7.52 -9.59 -7.89
C GLY A 23 -6.79 -8.30 -8.25
N VAL A 24 -6.55 -7.42 -7.29
CA VAL A 24 -5.82 -6.16 -7.49
C VAL A 24 -4.34 -6.33 -7.13
N LEU A 25 -3.44 -5.88 -8.01
CA LEU A 25 -2.02 -5.74 -7.69
C LEU A 25 -1.86 -4.55 -6.75
N THR A 26 -1.51 -4.80 -5.49
CA THR A 26 -1.50 -3.76 -4.46
C THR A 26 -0.11 -3.26 -4.11
N ALA A 27 0.03 -1.97 -3.81
CA ALA A 27 1.27 -1.30 -3.43
C ALA A 27 2.02 -2.03 -2.30
N SER A 28 1.31 -2.61 -1.34
CA SER A 28 1.89 -3.40 -0.25
C SER A 28 2.60 -4.69 -0.70
N CYS A 29 2.41 -5.11 -1.95
CA CYS A 29 3.01 -6.29 -2.55
C CYS A 29 3.90 -5.96 -3.76
N PHE A 30 4.25 -4.69 -4.00
CA PHE A 30 5.12 -4.32 -5.12
C PHE A 30 6.57 -4.80 -4.94
N ASP A 31 6.98 -5.16 -3.72
CA ASP A 31 8.20 -5.91 -3.45
C ASP A 31 8.25 -7.29 -4.14
N LYS A 32 7.09 -7.87 -4.43
CA LYS A 32 6.93 -9.11 -5.20
C LYS A 32 6.95 -8.88 -6.72
N VAL A 33 6.73 -7.65 -7.16
CA VAL A 33 6.77 -7.24 -8.57
C VAL A 33 8.17 -6.76 -8.96
N LEU A 34 8.78 -5.90 -8.15
CA LEU A 34 10.11 -5.33 -8.37
C LEU A 34 11.08 -5.76 -7.29
N THR A 35 12.33 -6.03 -7.69
CA THR A 35 13.41 -6.32 -6.73
C THR A 35 13.80 -5.05 -5.96
N PRO A 36 14.08 -5.13 -4.62
CA PRO A 36 14.33 -3.93 -3.82
C PRO A 36 15.53 -3.10 -4.27
N ALA A 37 16.61 -3.73 -4.68
CA ALA A 37 17.86 -3.02 -4.97
C ALA A 37 17.98 -2.52 -6.42
N LYS A 38 17.53 -3.33 -7.40
CA LYS A 38 17.74 -3.04 -8.82
C LYS A 38 16.50 -2.56 -9.55
N LEU A 39 15.34 -2.66 -8.90
CA LEU A 39 14.04 -2.35 -9.51
C LEU A 39 13.77 -3.13 -10.81
N GLU A 40 14.32 -4.35 -10.90
CA GLU A 40 14.06 -5.30 -11.97
C GLU A 40 12.85 -6.18 -11.62
N LEU A 41 12.20 -6.78 -12.62
CA LEU A 41 11.12 -7.75 -12.39
C LEU A 41 11.58 -8.86 -11.43
N ALA A 42 10.86 -9.03 -10.33
CA ALA A 42 11.15 -10.05 -9.35
C ALA A 42 10.90 -11.46 -9.92
N LYS A 43 11.84 -12.38 -9.78
CA LYS A 43 11.68 -13.76 -10.26
C LYS A 43 10.55 -14.51 -9.57
N GLY A 44 10.29 -14.19 -8.29
CA GLY A 44 9.24 -14.80 -7.49
C GLY A 44 7.83 -14.26 -7.75
N ARG A 45 7.64 -13.27 -8.64
CA ARG A 45 6.35 -12.63 -8.90
C ARG A 45 5.24 -13.60 -9.31
N VAL A 46 5.61 -14.70 -9.98
CA VAL A 46 4.63 -15.69 -10.47
C VAL A 46 3.80 -16.29 -9.33
N THR A 47 4.41 -16.52 -8.16
CA THR A 47 3.68 -17.01 -6.97
C THR A 47 2.67 -15.99 -6.49
N TYR A 48 3.03 -14.70 -6.50
CA TYR A 48 2.11 -13.62 -6.16
C TYR A 48 0.98 -13.51 -7.19
N LEU A 49 1.28 -13.67 -8.48
CA LEU A 49 0.25 -13.66 -9.53
C LEU A 49 -0.74 -14.82 -9.40
N TYR A 50 -0.31 -16.00 -8.94
CA TYR A 50 -1.22 -17.11 -8.64
C TYR A 50 -2.18 -16.76 -7.51
N GLN A 51 -1.71 -16.07 -6.47
CA GLN A 51 -2.58 -15.59 -5.39
C GLN A 51 -3.59 -14.57 -5.93
N VAL A 52 -3.12 -13.52 -6.64
CA VAL A 52 -4.00 -12.49 -7.23
C VAL A 52 -5.03 -13.10 -8.18
N ALA A 53 -4.63 -14.07 -9.00
CA ALA A 53 -5.55 -14.78 -9.91
C ALA A 53 -6.59 -15.60 -9.15
N ALA A 54 -6.21 -16.27 -8.06
CA ALA A 54 -7.14 -17.00 -7.21
C ALA A 54 -8.15 -16.06 -6.56
N GLU A 55 -7.70 -14.95 -5.99
CA GLU A 55 -8.57 -13.91 -5.43
C GLU A 55 -9.55 -13.37 -6.49
N ALA A 56 -9.06 -13.06 -7.69
CA ALA A 56 -9.90 -12.60 -8.80
C ALA A 56 -10.95 -13.64 -9.23
N ALA A 57 -10.60 -14.91 -9.24
CA ALA A 57 -11.50 -15.99 -9.62
C ALA A 57 -12.56 -16.27 -8.55
N LEU A 58 -12.20 -16.13 -7.28
CA LEU A 58 -13.07 -16.38 -6.12
C LEU A 58 -13.90 -15.16 -5.73
N GLY A 59 -13.47 -13.95 -6.08
CA GLY A 59 -14.11 -12.68 -5.73
C GLY A 59 -13.90 -12.27 -4.26
N TYR A 60 -12.91 -12.84 -3.57
CA TYR A 60 -12.51 -12.45 -2.22
C TYR A 60 -11.03 -12.69 -1.99
N CYS A 61 -10.44 -11.97 -1.02
CA CYS A 61 -9.08 -12.22 -0.55
C CYS A 61 -9.12 -13.26 0.58
N GLU A 62 -8.26 -14.28 0.51
CA GLU A 62 -8.08 -15.20 1.65
C GLU A 62 -7.44 -14.42 2.81
N GLU A 63 -8.06 -14.47 3.98
CA GLU A 63 -7.47 -13.94 5.19
C GLU A 63 -6.26 -14.80 5.58
N LEU A 64 -5.07 -14.24 5.43
CA LEU A 64 -3.89 -14.77 6.09
C LEU A 64 -4.06 -14.47 7.58
N GLY A 65 -4.14 -15.50 8.42
CA GLY A 65 -4.43 -15.39 9.85
C GLY A 65 -3.69 -14.24 10.53
N SER A 66 -4.40 -13.48 11.37
CA SER A 66 -3.83 -12.38 12.12
C SER A 66 -2.88 -12.90 13.21
N SER A 67 -1.79 -12.18 13.45
CA SER A 67 -0.95 -12.39 14.62
C SER A 67 -1.40 -11.45 15.76
N ILE A 68 -1.15 -11.82 17.02
CA ILE A 68 -1.40 -10.95 18.20
C ILE A 68 -0.80 -9.55 18.01
N TRP A 69 0.33 -9.45 17.28
CA TRP A 69 0.98 -8.17 17.01
C TRP A 69 0.25 -7.35 15.95
N MET A 70 -0.39 -8.01 14.97
CA MET A 70 -1.23 -7.33 13.97
C MET A 70 -2.52 -6.83 14.61
N GLU A 71 -3.16 -7.61 15.47
CA GLU A 71 -4.35 -7.21 16.22
C GLU A 71 -4.05 -6.00 17.12
N ARG A 72 -2.95 -6.06 17.89
CA ARG A 72 -2.50 -4.92 18.70
C ARG A 72 -2.21 -3.69 17.83
N GLY A 73 -1.58 -3.88 16.66
CA GLY A 73 -1.31 -2.78 15.72
C GLY A 73 -2.60 -2.08 15.32
N THR A 74 -3.62 -2.86 14.99
CA THR A 74 -4.95 -2.37 14.60
C THR A 74 -5.64 -1.58 15.73
N GLU A 75 -5.58 -2.09 16.98
CA GLU A 75 -6.14 -1.41 18.15
C GLU A 75 -5.50 -0.03 18.39
N MET A 76 -4.23 0.12 18.04
CA MET A 76 -3.48 1.35 18.28
C MET A 76 -3.54 2.36 17.11
N GLU A 77 -4.08 1.97 15.95
CA GLU A 77 -4.13 2.84 14.77
C GLU A 77 -4.87 4.17 15.00
N GLY A 78 -5.94 4.15 15.81
CA GLY A 78 -6.71 5.35 16.16
C GLY A 78 -5.87 6.36 16.94
N GLU A 79 -5.27 5.91 18.06
CA GLU A 79 -4.40 6.74 18.91
C GLU A 79 -3.18 7.26 18.13
N ALA A 80 -2.58 6.40 17.32
CA ALA A 80 -1.44 6.75 16.50
C ALA A 80 -1.78 7.84 15.46
N ARG A 81 -2.95 7.72 14.82
CA ARG A 81 -3.42 8.73 13.85
C ARG A 81 -3.69 10.07 14.52
N GLU A 82 -4.34 10.10 15.68
CA GLU A 82 -4.56 11.32 16.46
C GLU A 82 -3.23 12.00 16.83
N ALA A 83 -2.25 11.21 17.27
CA ALA A 83 -0.92 11.72 17.59
C ALA A 83 -0.22 12.33 16.36
N TYR A 84 -0.38 11.71 15.18
CA TYR A 84 0.15 12.23 13.92
C TYR A 84 -0.53 13.55 13.52
N GLU A 85 -1.87 13.60 13.52
CA GLU A 85 -2.65 14.79 13.17
C GLU A 85 -2.28 15.99 14.03
N LEU A 86 -2.17 15.76 15.35
CA LEU A 86 -1.76 16.80 16.29
C LEU A 86 -0.31 17.28 16.05
N THR A 87 0.60 16.37 15.74
CA THR A 87 2.03 16.69 15.58
C THR A 87 2.32 17.36 14.24
N GLN A 88 1.62 16.97 13.17
CA GLN A 88 1.83 17.49 11.81
C GLN A 88 0.88 18.64 11.45
N ASP A 89 -0.09 18.99 12.32
CA ASP A 89 -1.12 20.01 12.09
C ASP A 89 -1.89 19.75 10.78
N VAL A 90 -2.32 18.52 10.59
CA VAL A 90 -3.07 18.06 9.41
C VAL A 90 -4.28 17.23 9.83
N THR A 91 -5.26 17.12 8.94
CA THR A 91 -6.37 16.16 9.08
C THR A 91 -6.16 15.00 8.13
N VAL A 92 -6.24 13.78 8.65
CA VAL A 92 -6.12 12.54 7.89
C VAL A 92 -7.49 11.97 7.60
N GLN A 93 -7.82 11.86 6.33
CA GLN A 93 -9.06 11.20 5.91
C GLN A 93 -8.81 9.70 5.74
N PRO A 94 -9.57 8.82 6.41
CA PRO A 94 -9.51 7.40 6.14
C PRO A 94 -9.83 7.12 4.67
N ALA A 95 -9.11 6.17 4.08
CA ALA A 95 -9.38 5.72 2.72
C ALA A 95 -9.53 4.20 2.68
N GLY A 96 -10.42 3.72 1.83
CA GLY A 96 -10.59 2.29 1.61
C GLY A 96 -9.52 1.76 0.64
N LEU A 97 -9.83 1.74 -0.65
CA LEU A 97 -8.91 1.29 -1.70
C LEU A 97 -8.82 2.35 -2.79
N CYS A 98 -7.61 2.76 -3.10
CA CYS A 98 -7.28 3.65 -4.20
C CYS A 98 -6.89 2.83 -5.42
N TYR A 99 -7.54 3.00 -6.56
CA TYR A 99 -7.16 2.37 -7.82
C TYR A 99 -6.41 3.36 -8.70
N LEU A 100 -5.39 2.86 -9.39
CA LEU A 100 -4.58 3.65 -10.32
C LEU A 100 -5.44 4.28 -11.43
N ASP A 101 -6.43 3.53 -11.93
CA ASP A 101 -7.32 3.93 -13.01
C ASP A 101 -8.64 3.11 -13.03
N ALA A 102 -9.46 3.35 -14.05
CA ALA A 102 -10.75 2.70 -14.25
C ALA A 102 -10.68 1.17 -14.50
N SER A 103 -9.51 0.62 -14.83
CA SER A 103 -9.33 -0.83 -14.97
C SER A 103 -9.43 -1.55 -13.62
N ARG A 104 -9.16 -0.84 -12.50
CA ARG A 104 -9.16 -1.34 -11.12
C ARG A 104 -8.23 -2.53 -10.89
N ARG A 105 -7.18 -2.65 -11.70
CA ARG A 105 -6.24 -3.79 -11.63
C ARG A 105 -5.03 -3.53 -10.74
N VAL A 106 -4.71 -2.26 -10.50
CA VAL A 106 -3.59 -1.80 -9.69
C VAL A 106 -4.12 -0.83 -8.65
N GLY A 107 -3.69 -0.96 -7.40
CA GLY A 107 -4.21 -0.12 -6.35
C GLY A 107 -3.33 -0.04 -5.09
N ALA A 108 -3.80 0.74 -4.13
CA ALA A 108 -3.19 0.93 -2.82
C ALA A 108 -4.27 1.09 -1.75
N SER A 109 -4.01 0.58 -0.55
CA SER A 109 -4.86 0.82 0.62
C SER A 109 -4.08 1.67 1.63
N PRO A 110 -4.14 3.01 1.52
CA PRO A 110 -3.44 3.91 2.42
C PRO A 110 -4.07 3.90 3.82
N ASP A 111 -3.26 4.05 4.86
CA ASP A 111 -3.79 4.22 6.23
C ASP A 111 -4.44 5.59 6.43
N GLY A 112 -4.20 6.53 5.51
CA GLY A 112 -4.86 7.81 5.43
C GLY A 112 -4.42 8.66 4.24
N LEU A 113 -5.27 9.61 3.86
CA LEU A 113 -5.03 10.60 2.83
C LEU A 113 -5.09 12.00 3.44
N VAL A 114 -4.24 12.91 2.97
CA VAL A 114 -4.17 14.30 3.43
C VAL A 114 -4.52 15.22 2.27
N TYR A 115 -5.45 16.13 2.54
CA TYR A 115 -5.94 17.09 1.57
C TYR A 115 -5.63 18.52 1.99
N ASP A 116 -5.33 19.37 1.00
CA ASP A 116 -5.37 20.83 1.13
C ASP A 116 -6.58 21.33 0.35
N GLY A 117 -7.61 21.74 1.07
CA GLY A 117 -8.93 21.97 0.48
C GLY A 117 -9.50 20.70 -0.16
N GLN A 118 -9.60 20.70 -1.50
CA GLN A 118 -10.06 19.52 -2.27
C GLN A 118 -8.92 18.77 -2.97
N GLU A 119 -7.71 19.28 -2.86
CA GLU A 119 -6.54 18.68 -3.50
C GLU A 119 -5.91 17.62 -2.60
N LEU A 120 -5.75 16.39 -3.10
CA LEU A 120 -4.98 15.35 -2.44
C LEU A 120 -3.49 15.72 -2.53
N VAL A 121 -2.89 16.08 -1.40
CA VAL A 121 -1.49 16.52 -1.34
C VAL A 121 -0.55 15.47 -0.78
N GLY A 122 -1.04 14.57 0.09
CA GLY A 122 -0.21 13.59 0.74
C GLY A 122 -0.96 12.36 1.23
N GLY A 123 -0.24 11.44 1.82
CA GLY A 123 -0.81 10.26 2.46
C GLY A 123 0.05 9.73 3.60
N LEU A 124 -0.48 8.74 4.28
CA LEU A 124 0.09 8.17 5.49
C LEU A 124 0.17 6.65 5.38
N GLU A 125 1.33 6.10 5.74
CA GLU A 125 1.57 4.71 6.06
C GLU A 125 1.91 4.61 7.54
N LEU A 126 1.05 3.97 8.33
CA LEU A 126 1.12 3.91 9.77
C LEU A 126 1.54 2.51 10.24
N LYS A 127 2.50 2.44 11.16
CA LYS A 127 2.94 1.20 11.77
C LYS A 127 3.01 1.32 13.28
N CYS A 128 2.48 0.30 13.98
CA CYS A 128 2.57 0.16 15.42
C CYS A 128 3.40 -1.11 15.78
N PRO A 129 4.73 -1.10 15.53
CA PRO A 129 5.58 -2.26 15.73
C PRO A 129 5.87 -2.52 17.22
N LYS A 130 6.72 -3.52 17.49
CA LYS A 130 7.31 -3.72 18.82
C LYS A 130 8.24 -2.55 19.17
N ALA A 131 8.40 -2.26 20.47
CA ALA A 131 9.22 -1.15 20.96
C ALA A 131 10.64 -1.13 20.37
N GLY A 132 11.33 -2.28 20.34
CA GLY A 132 12.69 -2.34 19.78
C GLY A 132 12.75 -2.02 18.29
N THR A 133 11.77 -2.44 17.50
CA THR A 133 11.66 -2.08 16.07
C THR A 133 11.40 -0.59 15.89
N HIS A 134 10.48 -0.03 16.71
CA HIS A 134 10.19 1.40 16.70
C HIS A 134 11.43 2.25 17.03
N VAL A 135 12.17 1.88 18.07
CA VAL A 135 13.46 2.54 18.42
C VAL A 135 14.45 2.45 17.27
N GLY A 136 14.51 1.29 16.59
CA GLY A 136 15.35 1.12 15.40
C GLY A 136 15.03 2.12 14.29
N TYR A 137 13.75 2.40 14.04
CA TYR A 137 13.32 3.41 13.05
C TYR A 137 13.71 4.83 13.45
N ILE A 138 13.54 5.18 14.75
CA ILE A 138 13.98 6.49 15.27
C ILE A 138 15.49 6.67 15.07
N VAL A 139 16.28 5.65 15.35
CA VAL A 139 17.75 5.71 15.26
C VAL A 139 18.24 5.76 13.80
N ALA A 140 17.59 5.01 12.90
CA ALA A 140 17.93 5.00 11.48
C ALA A 140 17.56 6.32 10.77
N ASP A 141 16.54 7.01 11.25
CA ASP A 141 16.01 8.27 10.71
C ASP A 141 15.74 8.24 9.18
N GLU A 142 15.24 7.11 8.69
CA GLU A 142 14.88 6.91 7.28
C GLU A 142 13.61 6.05 7.16
N VAL A 143 12.96 6.09 5.98
CA VAL A 143 11.88 5.14 5.68
C VAL A 143 12.48 3.75 5.63
N PRO A 144 11.99 2.78 6.45
CA PRO A 144 12.57 1.46 6.46
C PRO A 144 12.47 0.79 5.09
N GLY A 145 13.56 0.13 4.66
CA GLY A 145 13.66 -0.46 3.33
C GLY A 145 12.52 -1.42 2.98
N ASP A 146 11.99 -2.14 3.97
CA ASP A 146 10.87 -3.07 3.83
C ASP A 146 9.56 -2.37 3.41
N TYR A 147 9.41 -1.07 3.72
CA TYR A 147 8.22 -0.29 3.37
C TYR A 147 8.41 0.62 2.15
N ARG A 148 9.63 0.67 1.58
CA ARG A 148 9.91 1.52 0.41
C ARG A 148 8.95 1.23 -0.75
N HIS A 149 8.72 -0.06 -1.05
CA HIS A 149 7.84 -0.46 -2.15
C HIS A 149 6.39 -0.04 -1.91
N GLN A 150 5.91 -0.19 -0.68
CA GLN A 150 4.56 0.20 -0.31
C GLN A 150 4.38 1.72 -0.38
N VAL A 151 5.30 2.49 0.20
CA VAL A 151 5.26 3.97 0.21
C VAL A 151 5.36 4.52 -1.21
N GLN A 152 6.32 4.06 -2.02
CA GLN A 152 6.45 4.49 -3.41
C GLN A 152 5.29 4.02 -4.29
N GLY A 153 4.73 2.85 -4.00
CA GLY A 153 3.54 2.34 -4.67
C GLY A 153 2.30 3.19 -4.36
N CYS A 154 2.11 3.62 -3.12
CA CYS A 154 1.04 4.54 -2.75
C CYS A 154 1.19 5.90 -3.47
N LEU A 155 2.39 6.46 -3.51
CA LEU A 155 2.71 7.67 -4.27
C LEU A 155 2.41 7.51 -5.76
N TYR A 156 2.79 6.37 -6.35
CA TYR A 156 2.54 6.07 -7.76
C TYR A 156 1.04 5.97 -8.08
N VAL A 157 0.28 5.25 -7.28
CA VAL A 157 -1.16 5.06 -7.49
C VAL A 157 -1.93 6.36 -7.32
N THR A 158 -1.63 7.12 -6.27
CA THR A 158 -2.40 8.31 -5.90
C THR A 158 -1.95 9.57 -6.64
N GLY A 159 -0.67 9.62 -7.04
CA GLY A 159 -0.04 10.83 -7.57
C GLY A 159 0.06 11.96 -6.54
N ALA A 160 0.05 11.62 -5.24
CA ALA A 160 0.26 12.57 -4.17
C ALA A 160 1.69 13.15 -4.21
N ALA A 161 1.86 14.37 -3.68
CA ALA A 161 3.15 15.05 -3.69
C ALA A 161 4.14 14.48 -2.68
N TRP A 162 3.65 13.86 -1.62
CA TRP A 162 4.46 13.26 -0.56
C TRP A 162 3.71 12.13 0.16
N TRP A 163 4.46 11.31 0.90
CA TRP A 163 3.92 10.23 1.74
C TRP A 163 4.70 10.14 3.03
N ASP A 164 4.01 10.20 4.17
CA ASP A 164 4.64 10.03 5.46
C ASP A 164 4.59 8.58 5.90
N PHE A 165 5.75 7.99 6.12
CA PHE A 165 5.87 6.77 6.91
C PHE A 165 5.93 7.16 8.37
N MET A 166 5.03 6.61 9.15
CA MET A 166 4.93 6.87 10.57
C MET A 166 5.03 5.58 11.37
N SER A 167 5.78 5.64 12.47
CA SER A 167 5.82 4.58 13.45
C SER A 167 5.45 5.11 14.83
N TYR A 168 4.58 4.39 15.52
CA TYR A 168 4.06 4.75 16.83
C TYR A 168 4.25 3.61 17.84
N TYR A 169 4.69 3.99 19.06
CA TYR A 169 4.68 3.14 20.23
C TYR A 169 4.40 3.99 21.47
N PRO A 170 3.41 3.62 22.35
CA PRO A 170 3.05 4.41 23.53
C PRO A 170 4.24 4.66 24.45
N GLY A 171 4.41 5.91 24.86
CA GLY A 171 5.49 6.31 25.75
C GLY A 171 6.85 6.52 25.11
N LEU A 172 6.97 6.35 23.78
CA LEU A 172 8.16 6.71 23.01
C LEU A 172 7.86 7.89 22.06
N PRO A 173 8.89 8.66 21.63
CA PRO A 173 8.70 9.74 20.66
C PRO A 173 8.08 9.22 19.35
N LEU A 174 7.15 9.98 18.77
CA LEU A 174 6.60 9.68 17.46
C LEU A 174 7.71 9.74 16.40
N PHE A 175 7.78 8.74 15.53
CA PHE A 175 8.66 8.75 14.37
C PHE A 175 7.85 9.02 13.10
N VAL A 176 8.21 10.06 12.36
CA VAL A 176 7.60 10.40 11.06
C VAL A 176 8.72 10.69 10.07
N LYS A 177 8.68 10.04 8.92
CA LYS A 177 9.62 10.27 7.82
C LYS A 177 8.89 10.49 6.52
N ARG A 178 9.02 11.67 5.94
CA ARG A 178 8.41 12.03 4.66
C ARG A 178 9.21 11.49 3.49
N ALA A 179 8.51 10.82 2.58
CA ALA A 179 9.00 10.36 1.30
C ALA A 179 8.38 11.17 0.16
N TYR A 180 9.14 11.32 -0.91
CA TYR A 180 8.70 11.95 -2.14
C TYR A 180 8.72 10.95 -3.30
N PRO A 181 8.01 11.21 -4.41
CA PRO A 181 8.06 10.39 -5.61
C PRO A 181 9.51 10.14 -6.08
N ASP A 182 9.85 8.87 -6.27
CA ASP A 182 11.12 8.44 -6.85
C ASP A 182 10.93 8.18 -8.36
N PRO A 183 11.45 9.05 -9.26
CA PRO A 183 11.25 8.90 -10.70
C PRO A 183 11.79 7.58 -11.25
N ALA A 184 12.89 7.06 -10.68
CA ALA A 184 13.45 5.78 -11.10
C ALA A 184 12.53 4.61 -10.72
N TYR A 185 11.93 4.67 -9.53
CA TYR A 185 10.96 3.69 -9.09
C TYR A 185 9.69 3.73 -9.96
N PHE A 186 9.19 4.92 -10.28
CA PHE A 186 8.02 5.09 -11.14
C PHE A 186 8.26 4.56 -12.55
N ALA A 187 9.41 4.89 -13.16
CA ALA A 187 9.78 4.34 -14.47
C ALA A 187 9.89 2.81 -14.46
N ALA A 188 10.37 2.22 -13.36
CA ALA A 188 10.41 0.77 -13.21
C ALA A 188 9.00 0.15 -13.11
N LEU A 189 8.06 0.79 -12.40
CA LEU A 189 6.66 0.36 -12.36
C LEU A 189 5.98 0.50 -13.73
N ASP A 190 6.20 1.61 -14.43
CA ASP A 190 5.67 1.84 -15.78
C ASP A 190 6.09 0.73 -16.77
N ALA A 191 7.32 0.25 -16.63
CA ALA A 191 7.83 -0.86 -17.44
C ALA A 191 7.33 -2.24 -16.96
N ALA A 192 7.18 -2.44 -15.66
CA ALA A 192 6.87 -3.74 -15.07
C ALA A 192 5.37 -4.07 -15.10
N LEU A 193 4.51 -3.10 -14.77
CA LEU A 193 3.06 -3.35 -14.61
C LEU A 193 2.39 -3.91 -15.87
N PRO A 194 2.65 -3.40 -17.10
CA PRO A 194 2.07 -4.01 -18.29
C PRO A 194 2.44 -5.47 -18.48
N VAL A 195 3.70 -5.84 -18.23
CA VAL A 195 4.19 -7.22 -18.33
C VAL A 195 3.51 -8.12 -17.30
N VAL A 196 3.42 -7.65 -16.06
CA VAL A 196 2.81 -8.40 -14.95
C VAL A 196 1.31 -8.58 -15.14
N LEU A 197 0.64 -7.57 -15.69
CA LEU A 197 -0.79 -7.65 -16.01
C LEU A 197 -1.07 -8.61 -17.17
N GLU A 198 -0.22 -8.65 -18.19
CA GLU A 198 -0.30 -9.63 -19.28
C GLU A 198 -0.09 -11.07 -18.77
N GLU A 199 0.92 -11.27 -17.89
CA GLU A 199 1.12 -12.57 -17.22
C GLU A 199 -0.09 -12.99 -16.39
N LEU A 200 -0.71 -12.05 -15.66
CA LEU A 200 -1.94 -12.30 -14.90
C LEU A 200 -3.10 -12.70 -15.82
N ASP A 201 -3.27 -12.00 -16.95
CA ASP A 201 -4.30 -12.35 -17.95
C ASP A 201 -4.12 -13.75 -18.53
N ALA A 202 -2.87 -14.13 -18.83
CA ALA A 202 -2.55 -15.47 -19.30
C ALA A 202 -2.86 -16.55 -18.25
N ILE A 203 -2.65 -16.27 -16.96
CA ILE A 203 -3.04 -17.17 -15.86
C ILE A 203 -4.55 -17.26 -15.77
N MET A 204 -5.27 -16.14 -15.82
CA MET A 204 -6.73 -16.08 -15.74
C MET A 204 -7.40 -16.80 -16.92
N ALA A 205 -6.87 -16.68 -18.14
CA ALA A 205 -7.35 -17.43 -19.31
C ALA A 205 -7.28 -18.94 -19.08
N LYS A 206 -6.16 -19.45 -18.52
CA LYS A 206 -6.02 -20.87 -18.17
C LYS A 206 -7.03 -21.32 -17.12
N ILE A 207 -7.27 -20.50 -16.08
CA ILE A 207 -8.26 -20.81 -15.03
C ILE A 207 -9.66 -20.92 -15.63
N ARG A 208 -9.99 -20.08 -16.63
CA ARG A 208 -11.29 -20.07 -17.32
C ARG A 208 -11.42 -21.15 -18.40
N GLY A 209 -10.34 -21.91 -18.68
CA GLY A 209 -10.33 -22.91 -19.76
C GLY A 209 -10.30 -22.31 -21.16
N GLU A 210 -9.92 -21.05 -21.28
CA GLU A 210 -9.72 -20.36 -22.55
C GLU A 210 -8.42 -20.85 -23.20
N LYS A 211 -8.44 -21.15 -24.52
CA LYS A 211 -7.28 -21.67 -25.27
C LYS A 211 -6.55 -20.55 -25.99
#